data_017d42482c00ea59ea6f127dd6107824
#
_entry.id   017d42482c00ea59ea6f127dd6107824
#
_cell.length_a   1.000
_cell.length_b   1.000
_cell.length_c   1.000
_cell.angle_alpha   90.00
_cell.angle_beta   90.00
_cell.angle_gamma   90.00
#
_symmetry.space_group_name_H-M   'P 1'
#
loop_
_entity.id
_entity.type
_entity.pdbx_description
1 polymer ?
#
loop_
_entity_poly.entity_id
_entity_poly.type
_entity_poly.pdbx_seq_one_letter_code
_entity_poly.pdbx_strand_id
1 'polypeptide(L)'
;MNISLRNQRILVTGASRGIGRAIAKQLSESGAEVIIHFNSNVVEAEKLKAELKKPAFIESCDLSDVGQVTGFIPKLAEKYGPISGLVNNAGIARCASDNLPTNEWVKIWEETMLVNATALGILCKEFLEHALKYQNGRIVNISSRAAFRGDTTDYIAYAASKGAVVSLTRSIARHYGKQGIKAFLIAPGFTRTDMADEILSEYGEEFALNDIALNELTKPEDIAPMVTLLCSGLADHATGASIDINAGSYVH
;
A
#
# COMPACT_ATOMS: atom_id res chain seq x y z
N MET A 1 6.33 -21.05 -11.87
CA MET A 1 7.23 -20.58 -10.81
C MET A 1 6.54 -20.80 -9.47
N ASN A 2 7.22 -21.35 -8.49
CA ASN A 2 6.62 -21.58 -7.17
C ASN A 2 7.19 -20.55 -6.20
N ILE A 3 6.38 -19.57 -5.78
CA ILE A 3 6.79 -18.50 -4.86
C ILE A 3 6.58 -19.00 -3.43
N SER A 4 7.62 -18.97 -2.59
CA SER A 4 7.54 -19.36 -1.18
C SER A 4 7.98 -18.21 -0.28
N LEU A 5 7.11 -17.84 0.67
CA LEU A 5 7.34 -16.83 1.70
C LEU A 5 7.46 -17.46 3.10
N ARG A 6 7.84 -18.75 3.18
CA ARG A 6 8.03 -19.44 4.46
C ARG A 6 9.05 -18.69 5.33
N ASN A 7 8.76 -18.61 6.61
CA ASN A 7 9.56 -17.88 7.60
C ASN A 7 9.64 -16.37 7.39
N GLN A 8 8.78 -15.82 6.56
CA GLN A 8 8.64 -14.36 6.42
C GLN A 8 7.41 -13.89 7.20
N ARG A 9 7.59 -12.80 7.94
CA ARG A 9 6.51 -12.06 8.59
C ARG A 9 6.37 -10.71 7.92
N ILE A 10 5.17 -10.42 7.42
CA ILE A 10 4.93 -9.26 6.57
C ILE A 10 3.78 -8.44 7.16
N LEU A 11 4.04 -7.16 7.43
CA LEU A 11 3.01 -6.19 7.80
C LEU A 11 2.32 -5.67 6.54
N VAL A 12 0.98 -5.71 6.51
CA VAL A 12 0.17 -5.12 5.45
C VAL A 12 -0.74 -4.07 6.06
N THR A 13 -0.55 -2.80 5.69
CA THR A 13 -1.38 -1.71 6.18
C THR A 13 -2.70 -1.62 5.40
N GLY A 14 -3.82 -1.31 6.11
CA GLY A 14 -5.15 -1.26 5.49
C GLY A 14 -5.58 -2.60 4.92
N ALA A 15 -5.25 -3.71 5.61
CA ALA A 15 -5.45 -5.07 5.08
C ALA A 15 -6.88 -5.61 5.27
N SER A 16 -7.76 -4.92 6.01
CA SER A 16 -9.10 -5.45 6.31
C SER A 16 -10.03 -5.55 5.08
N ARG A 17 -9.76 -4.79 4.02
CA ARG A 17 -10.57 -4.75 2.79
C ARG A 17 -9.76 -4.49 1.52
N GLY A 18 -10.42 -4.57 0.37
CA GLY A 18 -9.88 -4.17 -0.94
C GLY A 18 -8.54 -4.81 -1.29
N ILE A 19 -7.63 -4.00 -1.84
CA ILE A 19 -6.30 -4.43 -2.29
C ILE A 19 -5.51 -5.05 -1.16
N GLY A 20 -5.51 -4.44 0.04
CA GLY A 20 -4.77 -4.95 1.19
C GLY A 20 -5.23 -6.34 1.64
N ARG A 21 -6.54 -6.62 1.58
CA ARG A 21 -7.12 -7.95 1.88
C ARG A 21 -6.63 -9.00 0.89
N ALA A 22 -6.68 -8.71 -0.40
CA ALA A 22 -6.22 -9.63 -1.43
C ALA A 22 -4.71 -9.90 -1.30
N ILE A 23 -3.91 -8.88 -1.02
CA ILE A 23 -2.48 -9.02 -0.75
C ILE A 23 -2.24 -9.93 0.46
N ALA A 24 -2.90 -9.69 1.58
CA ALA A 24 -2.75 -10.50 2.80
C ALA A 24 -3.08 -11.99 2.55
N LYS A 25 -4.14 -12.27 1.79
CA LYS A 25 -4.52 -13.64 1.39
C LYS A 25 -3.43 -14.30 0.56
N GLN A 26 -2.97 -13.64 -0.50
CA GLN A 26 -1.96 -14.17 -1.41
C GLN A 26 -0.62 -14.42 -0.71
N LEU A 27 -0.20 -13.50 0.19
CA LEU A 27 1.00 -13.67 1.01
C LEU A 27 0.89 -14.90 1.93
N SER A 28 -0.25 -15.07 2.61
CA SER A 28 -0.50 -16.22 3.48
C SER A 28 -0.56 -17.53 2.69
N GLU A 29 -1.16 -17.55 1.51
CA GLU A 29 -1.17 -18.70 0.60
C GLU A 29 0.23 -19.09 0.15
N SER A 30 1.11 -18.12 -0.01
CA SER A 30 2.53 -18.31 -0.34
C SER A 30 3.40 -18.69 0.87
N GLY A 31 2.82 -18.74 2.06
CA GLY A 31 3.47 -19.25 3.28
C GLY A 31 3.92 -18.21 4.29
N ALA A 32 3.66 -16.92 4.08
CA ALA A 32 3.99 -15.87 5.02
C ALA A 32 3.07 -15.86 6.24
N GLU A 33 3.61 -15.43 7.39
CA GLU A 33 2.83 -14.92 8.51
C GLU A 33 2.48 -13.46 8.23
N VAL A 34 1.22 -13.08 8.40
CA VAL A 34 0.74 -11.74 8.07
C VAL A 34 0.32 -10.97 9.31
N ILE A 35 0.84 -9.76 9.47
CA ILE A 35 0.30 -8.78 10.42
C ILE A 35 -0.70 -7.92 9.64
N ILE A 36 -1.97 -8.08 9.98
CA ILE A 36 -3.11 -7.38 9.40
C ILE A 36 -3.29 -6.07 10.16
N HIS A 37 -2.89 -4.95 9.57
CA HIS A 37 -3.20 -3.65 10.16
C HIS A 37 -4.56 -3.16 9.66
N PHE A 38 -5.33 -2.59 10.58
CA PHE A 38 -6.61 -1.93 10.32
C PHE A 38 -6.73 -0.65 11.17
N ASN A 39 -7.61 0.27 10.79
CA ASN A 39 -7.91 1.46 11.61
C ASN A 39 -9.01 1.15 12.63
N SER A 40 -10.26 1.01 12.20
CA SER A 40 -11.42 0.89 13.10
C SER A 40 -12.22 -0.40 12.91
N ASN A 41 -12.16 -1.03 11.73
CA ASN A 41 -13.00 -2.19 11.41
C ASN A 41 -12.36 -3.51 11.88
N VAL A 42 -12.44 -3.79 13.18
CA VAL A 42 -11.93 -5.03 13.78
C VAL A 42 -12.64 -6.28 13.26
N VAL A 43 -13.94 -6.18 12.94
CA VAL A 43 -14.73 -7.32 12.49
C VAL A 43 -14.20 -7.86 11.15
N GLU A 44 -13.91 -6.98 10.19
CA GLU A 44 -13.35 -7.39 8.90
C GLU A 44 -11.90 -7.91 9.04
N ALA A 45 -11.13 -7.34 9.97
CA ALA A 45 -9.78 -7.84 10.25
C ALA A 45 -9.80 -9.25 10.85
N GLU A 46 -10.71 -9.55 11.80
CA GLU A 46 -10.89 -10.90 12.37
C GLU A 46 -11.42 -11.90 11.33
N LYS A 47 -12.35 -11.50 10.48
CA LYS A 47 -12.82 -12.35 9.36
C LYS A 47 -11.65 -12.71 8.45
N LEU A 48 -10.86 -11.71 8.03
CA LEU A 48 -9.68 -11.98 7.21
C LEU A 48 -8.72 -12.94 7.91
N LYS A 49 -8.39 -12.70 9.18
CA LYS A 49 -7.51 -13.55 9.96
C LYS A 49 -7.97 -15.00 9.95
N ALA A 50 -9.28 -15.24 10.11
CA ALA A 50 -9.87 -16.59 10.09
C ALA A 50 -9.76 -17.29 8.71
N GLU A 51 -9.69 -16.52 7.62
CA GLU A 51 -9.54 -17.04 6.25
C GLU A 51 -8.09 -17.38 5.88
N LEU A 52 -7.10 -16.82 6.60
CA LEU A 52 -5.70 -17.00 6.25
C LEU A 52 -5.20 -18.41 6.58
N LYS A 53 -4.38 -18.97 5.68
CA LYS A 53 -3.83 -20.34 5.81
C LYS A 53 -2.67 -20.44 6.79
N LYS A 54 -2.04 -19.33 7.14
CA LYS A 54 -0.89 -19.23 8.03
C LYS A 54 -1.22 -18.37 9.25
N PRO A 55 -0.46 -18.48 10.34
CA PRO A 55 -0.65 -17.61 11.49
C PRO A 55 -0.73 -16.15 11.08
N ALA A 56 -1.74 -15.46 11.57
CA ALA A 56 -1.96 -14.05 11.30
C ALA A 56 -2.30 -13.31 12.59
N PHE A 57 -1.88 -12.07 12.64
CA PHE A 57 -2.07 -11.19 13.78
C PHE A 57 -2.86 -9.97 13.32
N ILE A 58 -3.71 -9.43 14.15
CA ILE A 58 -4.43 -8.19 13.87
C ILE A 58 -3.93 -7.09 14.81
N GLU A 59 -3.68 -5.91 14.25
CA GLU A 59 -3.24 -4.73 15.02
C GLU A 59 -3.89 -3.46 14.50
N SER A 60 -4.44 -2.68 15.42
CA SER A 60 -5.02 -1.39 15.08
C SER A 60 -4.01 -0.27 15.25
N CYS A 61 -4.07 0.69 14.33
CA CYS A 61 -3.37 1.96 14.41
C CYS A 61 -4.10 2.98 13.56
N ASP A 62 -4.38 4.15 14.10
CA ASP A 62 -4.89 5.26 13.29
C ASP A 62 -3.72 5.97 12.61
N LEU A 63 -3.64 5.83 11.29
CA LEU A 63 -2.57 6.45 10.49
C LEU A 63 -2.74 7.98 10.35
N SER A 64 -3.85 8.55 10.80
CA SER A 64 -4.00 9.99 10.93
C SER A 64 -3.45 10.54 12.26
N ASP A 65 -3.05 9.67 13.17
CA ASP A 65 -2.46 10.01 14.47
C ASP A 65 -0.96 9.68 14.48
N VAL A 66 -0.11 10.69 14.32
CA VAL A 66 1.36 10.55 14.34
C VAL A 66 1.84 9.88 15.64
N GLY A 67 1.17 10.13 16.77
CA GLY A 67 1.51 9.52 18.04
C GLY A 67 1.31 8.01 18.06
N GLN A 68 0.25 7.51 17.41
CA GLN A 68 0.01 6.07 17.27
C GLN A 68 0.94 5.41 16.25
N VAL A 69 1.27 6.11 15.15
CA VAL A 69 2.16 5.59 14.11
C VAL A 69 3.59 5.50 14.61
N THR A 70 4.01 6.47 15.42
CA THR A 70 5.36 6.48 16.01
C THR A 70 5.52 5.34 17.02
N GLY A 71 6.52 4.50 16.81
CA GLY A 71 6.77 3.30 17.62
C GLY A 71 5.94 2.08 17.23
N PHE A 72 5.13 2.16 16.16
CA PHE A 72 4.28 1.03 15.75
C PHE A 72 5.08 -0.17 15.29
N ILE A 73 6.06 0.00 14.42
CA ILE A 73 6.92 -1.11 13.94
C ILE A 73 7.74 -1.73 15.08
N PRO A 74 8.44 -0.96 15.94
CA PRO A 74 9.12 -1.50 17.12
C PRO A 74 8.20 -2.33 18.04
N LYS A 75 7.02 -1.82 18.34
CA LYS A 75 6.02 -2.53 19.15
C LYS A 75 5.61 -3.87 18.54
N LEU A 76 5.37 -3.90 17.22
CA LEU A 76 5.04 -5.14 16.52
C LEU A 76 6.20 -6.13 16.55
N ALA A 77 7.43 -5.64 16.34
CA ALA A 77 8.62 -6.47 16.36
C ALA A 77 8.92 -7.05 17.75
N GLU A 78 8.66 -6.30 18.81
CA GLU A 78 8.75 -6.79 20.18
C GLU A 78 7.72 -7.89 20.46
N LYS A 79 6.49 -7.68 20.01
CA LYS A 79 5.36 -8.60 20.28
C LYS A 79 5.41 -9.89 19.46
N TYR A 80 5.83 -9.81 18.19
CA TYR A 80 5.72 -10.91 17.24
C TYR A 80 7.07 -11.40 16.71
N GLY A 81 8.16 -10.71 17.02
CA GLY A 81 9.49 -11.00 16.49
C GLY A 81 9.76 -10.29 15.15
N PRO A 82 10.87 -10.63 14.49
CA PRO A 82 11.35 -9.92 13.31
C PRO A 82 10.31 -9.81 12.19
N ILE A 83 10.21 -8.61 11.59
CA ILE A 83 9.36 -8.31 10.44
C ILE A 83 10.28 -8.18 9.23
N SER A 84 10.07 -9.03 8.22
CA SER A 84 10.91 -9.08 7.00
C SER A 84 10.32 -8.31 5.82
N GLY A 85 9.04 -7.96 5.87
CA GLY A 85 8.35 -7.24 4.81
C GLY A 85 7.37 -6.19 5.34
N LEU A 86 7.31 -5.06 4.64
CA LEU A 86 6.34 -4.00 4.88
C LEU A 86 5.60 -3.70 3.56
N VAL A 87 4.28 -3.88 3.56
CA VAL A 87 3.41 -3.48 2.46
C VAL A 87 2.58 -2.29 2.92
N ASN A 88 2.94 -1.11 2.47
CA ASN A 88 2.20 0.12 2.72
C ASN A 88 1.07 0.24 1.68
N ASN A 89 -0.10 -0.22 2.05
CA ASN A 89 -1.29 -0.20 1.20
C ASN A 89 -2.35 0.80 1.68
N ALA A 90 -2.44 1.07 2.97
CA ALA A 90 -3.41 2.02 3.50
C ALA A 90 -3.31 3.39 2.82
N GLY A 91 -4.46 3.99 2.56
CA GLY A 91 -4.55 5.30 1.96
C GLY A 91 -6.00 5.78 1.87
N ILE A 92 -6.15 7.08 1.70
CA ILE A 92 -7.44 7.75 1.50
C ILE A 92 -7.41 8.56 0.21
N ALA A 93 -8.56 8.69 -0.44
CA ALA A 93 -8.79 9.62 -1.54
C ALA A 93 -9.98 10.51 -1.13
N ARG A 94 -9.70 11.75 -0.78
CA ARG A 94 -10.71 12.72 -0.39
C ARG A 94 -10.91 13.71 -1.54
N CYS A 95 -12.15 13.94 -1.89
CA CYS A 95 -12.49 15.00 -2.83
C CYS A 95 -12.16 16.35 -2.20
N ALA A 96 -11.32 17.15 -2.89
CA ALA A 96 -10.91 18.48 -2.51
C ALA A 96 -11.16 19.43 -3.69
N SER A 97 -12.46 19.65 -3.99
CA SER A 97 -12.88 20.48 -5.11
C SER A 97 -12.24 21.88 -5.05
N ASP A 98 -11.85 22.38 -6.21
CA ASP A 98 -11.31 23.74 -6.39
C ASP A 98 -12.29 24.86 -6.03
N ASN A 99 -13.58 24.53 -5.92
CA ASN A 99 -14.63 25.45 -5.46
C ASN A 99 -14.71 25.60 -3.92
N LEU A 100 -13.96 24.78 -3.16
CA LEU A 100 -13.94 24.88 -1.71
C LEU A 100 -13.23 26.15 -1.23
N PRO A 101 -13.67 26.73 -0.10
CA PRO A 101 -12.87 27.74 0.60
C PRO A 101 -11.46 27.22 0.91
N THR A 102 -10.43 28.06 0.75
CA THR A 102 -9.02 27.64 0.92
C THR A 102 -8.75 26.93 2.24
N ASN A 103 -9.39 27.39 3.33
CA ASN A 103 -9.20 26.77 4.66
C ASN A 103 -9.82 25.37 4.76
N GLU A 104 -10.85 25.05 4.00
CA GLU A 104 -11.43 23.71 3.93
C GLU A 104 -10.59 22.82 3.01
N TRP A 105 -10.17 23.35 1.86
CA TRP A 105 -9.28 22.66 0.95
C TRP A 105 -7.96 22.25 1.64
N VAL A 106 -7.35 23.16 2.42
CA VAL A 106 -6.12 22.90 3.18
C VAL A 106 -6.30 21.75 4.17
N LYS A 107 -7.42 21.67 4.88
CA LYS A 107 -7.69 20.56 5.81
C LYS A 107 -7.69 19.19 5.11
N ILE A 108 -8.33 19.11 3.93
CA ILE A 108 -8.38 17.87 3.14
C ILE A 108 -6.98 17.52 2.62
N TRP A 109 -6.23 18.53 2.17
CA TRP A 109 -4.84 18.37 1.75
C TRP A 109 -3.98 17.80 2.88
N GLU A 110 -4.03 18.42 4.06
CA GLU A 110 -3.24 18.00 5.22
C GLU A 110 -3.61 16.58 5.69
N GLU A 111 -4.90 16.23 5.77
CA GLU A 111 -5.36 14.88 6.11
C GLU A 111 -4.84 13.86 5.08
N THR A 112 -4.95 14.18 3.79
CA THR A 112 -4.52 13.29 2.72
C THR A 112 -3.01 13.06 2.76
N MET A 113 -2.21 14.14 2.92
CA MET A 113 -0.76 14.05 3.05
C MET A 113 -0.35 13.31 4.32
N LEU A 114 -1.05 13.53 5.42
CA LEU A 114 -0.76 12.88 6.70
C LEU A 114 -0.89 11.37 6.59
N VAL A 115 -2.02 10.88 6.09
CA VAL A 115 -2.27 9.43 5.98
C VAL A 115 -1.42 8.79 4.88
N ASN A 116 -1.43 9.39 3.66
CA ASN A 116 -0.85 8.74 2.49
C ASN A 116 0.68 8.86 2.39
N ALA A 117 1.26 9.92 2.94
CA ALA A 117 2.69 10.23 2.80
C ALA A 117 3.42 10.24 4.15
N THR A 118 2.95 11.00 5.14
CA THR A 118 3.67 11.17 6.41
C THR A 118 3.68 9.88 7.22
N ALA A 119 2.52 9.27 7.45
CA ALA A 119 2.42 8.00 8.17
C ALA A 119 3.21 6.89 7.48
N LEU A 120 3.07 6.76 6.15
CA LEU A 120 3.86 5.82 5.36
C LEU A 120 5.36 6.08 5.51
N GLY A 121 5.78 7.33 5.49
CA GLY A 121 7.19 7.72 5.70
C GLY A 121 7.72 7.30 7.06
N ILE A 122 6.92 7.49 8.13
CA ILE A 122 7.27 7.04 9.51
C ILE A 122 7.41 5.52 9.54
N LEU A 123 6.43 4.78 9.01
CA LEU A 123 6.48 3.32 8.95
C LEU A 123 7.71 2.81 8.16
N CYS A 124 8.03 3.45 7.03
CA CYS A 124 9.24 3.13 6.28
C CYS A 124 10.51 3.38 7.11
N LYS A 125 10.62 4.54 7.78
CA LYS A 125 11.76 4.88 8.63
C LYS A 125 11.97 3.85 9.74
N GLU A 126 10.93 3.51 10.47
CA GLU A 126 11.00 2.54 11.57
C GLU A 126 11.31 1.12 11.07
N PHE A 127 10.71 0.74 9.93
CA PHE A 127 11.01 -0.54 9.29
C PHE A 127 12.46 -0.61 8.84
N LEU A 128 13.03 0.45 8.30
CA LEU A 128 14.45 0.50 7.93
C LEU A 128 15.34 0.30 9.16
N GLU A 129 15.09 1.00 10.26
CA GLU A 129 15.84 0.85 11.52
C GLU A 129 15.76 -0.58 12.08
N HIS A 130 14.62 -1.24 11.89
CA HIS A 130 14.41 -2.63 12.27
C HIS A 130 15.15 -3.60 11.32
N ALA A 131 14.91 -3.48 10.01
CA ALA A 131 15.38 -4.43 9.01
C ALA A 131 16.90 -4.38 8.79
N LEU A 132 17.56 -3.24 9.01
CA LEU A 132 19.01 -3.08 8.94
C LEU A 132 19.74 -3.97 9.93
N LYS A 133 19.14 -4.31 11.07
CA LYS A 133 19.73 -5.24 12.06
C LYS A 133 19.89 -6.66 11.50
N TYR A 134 19.07 -7.02 10.52
CA TYR A 134 19.04 -8.34 9.87
C TYR A 134 19.60 -8.29 8.45
N GLN A 135 19.93 -7.12 7.93
CA GLN A 135 20.37 -6.89 6.54
C GLN A 135 19.43 -7.55 5.50
N ASN A 136 18.15 -7.61 5.82
CA ASN A 136 17.12 -8.23 5.00
C ASN A 136 15.77 -7.54 5.23
N GLY A 137 15.28 -6.88 4.22
CA GLY A 137 13.98 -6.22 4.27
C GLY A 137 13.43 -5.89 2.90
N ARG A 138 12.12 -6.01 2.73
CA ARG A 138 11.42 -5.61 1.50
C ARG A 138 10.27 -4.70 1.83
N ILE A 139 10.23 -3.56 1.15
CA ILE A 139 9.16 -2.57 1.23
C ILE A 139 8.44 -2.57 -0.11
N VAL A 140 7.12 -2.73 -0.08
CA VAL A 140 6.26 -2.54 -1.25
C VAL A 140 5.27 -1.43 -0.92
N ASN A 141 5.38 -0.32 -1.61
CA ASN A 141 4.50 0.83 -1.43
C ASN A 141 3.43 0.84 -2.53
N ILE A 142 2.16 0.87 -2.13
CA ILE A 142 1.04 1.01 -3.07
C ILE A 142 0.80 2.50 -3.30
N SER A 143 1.20 2.95 -4.50
CA SER A 143 0.97 4.30 -5.00
C SER A 143 -0.33 4.36 -5.82
N SER A 144 -0.28 4.98 -6.98
CA SER A 144 -1.37 5.10 -7.96
C SER A 144 -0.81 5.55 -9.29
N ARG A 145 -1.50 5.24 -10.39
CA ARG A 145 -1.25 5.89 -11.69
C ARG A 145 -1.34 7.42 -11.60
N ALA A 146 -2.18 7.95 -10.68
CA ALA A 146 -2.32 9.38 -10.43
C ALA A 146 -0.99 10.06 -10.05
N ALA A 147 -0.06 9.34 -9.45
CA ALA A 147 1.28 9.85 -9.13
C ALA A 147 2.13 10.21 -10.36
N PHE A 148 1.77 9.70 -11.53
CA PHE A 148 2.53 9.85 -12.78
C PHE A 148 1.77 10.66 -13.82
N ARG A 149 0.48 10.37 -14.02
CA ARG A 149 -0.33 11.09 -15.02
C ARG A 149 -1.06 12.32 -14.47
N GLY A 150 -1.10 12.47 -13.13
CA GLY A 150 -2.00 13.41 -12.46
C GLY A 150 -3.39 12.82 -12.25
N ASP A 151 -4.28 13.62 -11.69
CA ASP A 151 -5.68 13.28 -11.44
C ASP A 151 -6.57 14.49 -11.76
N THR A 152 -7.88 14.36 -11.58
CA THR A 152 -8.83 15.46 -11.72
C THR A 152 -8.57 16.54 -10.66
N THR A 153 -9.14 17.74 -10.87
CA THR A 153 -8.99 18.87 -9.94
C THR A 153 -9.41 18.51 -8.52
N ASP A 154 -10.38 17.63 -8.37
CA ASP A 154 -10.90 17.19 -7.07
C ASP A 154 -9.94 16.28 -6.31
N TYR A 155 -8.98 15.65 -6.97
CA TYR A 155 -8.05 14.68 -6.38
C TYR A 155 -6.58 15.09 -6.47
N ILE A 156 -6.28 16.40 -6.60
CA ILE A 156 -4.91 16.94 -6.64
C ILE A 156 -4.11 16.53 -5.40
N ALA A 157 -4.69 16.63 -4.20
CA ALA A 157 -4.04 16.23 -2.94
C ALA A 157 -3.67 14.75 -2.94
N TYR A 158 -4.56 13.89 -3.45
CA TYR A 158 -4.30 12.46 -3.60
C TYR A 158 -3.13 12.20 -4.54
N ALA A 159 -3.16 12.75 -5.75
CA ALA A 159 -2.08 12.61 -6.74
C ALA A 159 -0.73 13.07 -6.17
N ALA A 160 -0.68 14.23 -5.54
CA ALA A 160 0.52 14.76 -4.89
C ALA A 160 1.05 13.84 -3.80
N SER A 161 0.16 13.31 -2.93
CA SER A 161 0.54 12.37 -1.88
C SER A 161 1.13 11.07 -2.43
N LYS A 162 0.56 10.55 -3.53
CA LYS A 162 1.06 9.35 -4.20
C LYS A 162 2.37 9.60 -4.97
N GLY A 163 2.60 10.83 -5.45
CA GLY A 163 3.87 11.28 -6.01
C GLY A 163 4.98 11.32 -4.94
N ALA A 164 4.68 11.77 -3.73
CA ALA A 164 5.63 11.74 -2.60
C ALA A 164 6.09 10.29 -2.29
N VAL A 165 5.17 9.32 -2.35
CA VAL A 165 5.48 7.90 -2.14
C VAL A 165 6.45 7.37 -3.22
N VAL A 166 6.33 7.81 -4.48
CA VAL A 166 7.25 7.45 -5.57
C VAL A 166 8.67 7.89 -5.24
N SER A 167 8.85 9.17 -4.90
CA SER A 167 10.17 9.74 -4.58
C SER A 167 10.79 9.09 -3.35
N LEU A 168 10.01 8.83 -2.31
CA LEU A 168 10.45 8.13 -1.10
C LEU A 168 10.94 6.72 -1.43
N THR A 169 10.16 5.95 -2.18
CA THR A 169 10.50 4.56 -2.56
C THR A 169 11.82 4.49 -3.31
N ARG A 170 12.00 5.36 -4.31
CA ARG A 170 13.24 5.45 -5.10
C ARG A 170 14.44 5.85 -4.24
N SER A 171 14.25 6.77 -3.30
CA SER A 171 15.30 7.20 -2.38
C SER A 171 15.75 6.04 -1.46
N ILE A 172 14.79 5.30 -0.90
CA ILE A 172 15.08 4.11 -0.07
C ILE A 172 15.85 3.06 -0.88
N ALA A 173 15.36 2.70 -2.07
CA ALA A 173 15.98 1.70 -2.93
C ALA A 173 17.45 2.04 -3.25
N ARG A 174 17.71 3.31 -3.61
CA ARG A 174 19.05 3.78 -3.96
C ARG A 174 20.02 3.79 -2.77
N HIS A 175 19.54 4.18 -1.60
CA HIS A 175 20.40 4.35 -0.44
C HIS A 175 20.65 3.01 0.31
N TYR A 176 19.61 2.23 0.51
CA TYR A 176 19.66 1.05 1.39
C TYR A 176 19.85 -0.29 0.66
N GLY A 177 19.90 -0.29 -0.69
CA GLY A 177 20.01 -1.51 -1.50
C GLY A 177 21.23 -2.36 -1.13
N LYS A 178 22.42 -1.75 -0.96
CA LYS A 178 23.66 -2.42 -0.54
C LYS A 178 23.62 -2.93 0.90
N GLN A 179 22.71 -2.43 1.70
CA GLN A 179 22.49 -2.81 3.10
C GLN A 179 21.42 -3.91 3.25
N GLY A 180 21.03 -4.54 2.12
CA GLY A 180 20.10 -5.66 2.13
C GLY A 180 18.62 -5.27 2.05
N ILE A 181 18.27 -3.97 1.93
CA ILE A 181 16.89 -3.51 1.85
C ILE A 181 16.49 -3.24 0.39
N LYS A 182 15.34 -3.76 -0.03
CA LYS A 182 14.76 -3.49 -1.34
C LYS A 182 13.44 -2.74 -1.18
N ALA A 183 13.18 -1.80 -2.07
CA ALA A 183 11.94 -1.04 -2.06
C ALA A 183 11.35 -0.97 -3.47
N PHE A 184 10.06 -1.22 -3.55
CA PHE A 184 9.31 -1.31 -4.79
C PHE A 184 8.04 -0.49 -4.71
N LEU A 185 7.53 -0.12 -5.86
CA LEU A 185 6.29 0.63 -5.98
C LEU A 185 5.34 -0.09 -6.92
N ILE A 186 4.09 -0.22 -6.51
CA ILE A 186 2.97 -0.61 -7.36
C ILE A 186 2.14 0.64 -7.65
N ALA A 187 1.75 0.83 -8.90
CA ALA A 187 0.88 1.91 -9.34
C ALA A 187 -0.44 1.33 -9.92
N PRO A 188 -1.44 1.07 -9.08
CA PRO A 188 -2.74 0.63 -9.54
C PRO A 188 -3.46 1.70 -10.36
N GLY A 189 -4.30 1.23 -11.29
CA GLY A 189 -5.35 2.01 -11.92
C GLY A 189 -6.66 1.98 -11.13
N PHE A 190 -7.77 2.23 -11.82
CA PHE A 190 -9.09 1.97 -11.24
C PHE A 190 -9.19 0.49 -10.87
N THR A 191 -9.31 0.25 -9.58
CA THR A 191 -9.40 -1.09 -9.01
C THR A 191 -10.74 -1.23 -8.31
N ARG A 192 -11.47 -2.29 -8.60
CA ARG A 192 -12.80 -2.57 -8.03
C ARG A 192 -12.71 -2.78 -6.53
N THR A 193 -12.97 -1.71 -5.78
CA THR A 193 -12.91 -1.63 -4.31
C THR A 193 -13.96 -0.63 -3.83
N ASP A 194 -14.30 -0.66 -2.55
CA ASP A 194 -15.22 0.30 -1.94
C ASP A 194 -14.83 1.78 -2.24
N MET A 195 -13.53 2.07 -2.32
CA MET A 195 -13.03 3.42 -2.67
C MET A 195 -13.37 3.80 -4.11
N ALA A 196 -13.38 2.84 -5.03
CA ALA A 196 -13.74 3.09 -6.42
C ALA A 196 -15.26 3.11 -6.60
N ASP A 197 -16.01 2.39 -5.78
CA ASP A 197 -17.46 2.31 -5.88
C ASP A 197 -18.14 3.68 -5.69
N GLU A 198 -17.57 4.58 -4.88
CA GLU A 198 -18.04 5.96 -4.74
C GLU A 198 -17.96 6.70 -6.09
N ILE A 199 -16.81 6.62 -6.77
CA ILE A 199 -16.58 7.25 -8.08
C ILE A 199 -17.43 6.58 -9.16
N LEU A 200 -17.49 5.24 -9.15
CA LEU A 200 -18.29 4.48 -10.13
C LEU A 200 -19.80 4.73 -9.97
N SER A 201 -20.28 4.99 -8.74
CA SER A 201 -21.68 5.35 -8.51
C SER A 201 -22.04 6.72 -9.06
N GLU A 202 -21.09 7.65 -9.12
CA GLU A 202 -21.26 9.01 -9.61
C GLU A 202 -21.15 9.09 -11.15
N TYR A 203 -20.08 8.48 -11.71
CA TYR A 203 -19.73 8.63 -13.13
C TYR A 203 -20.11 7.41 -14.00
N GLY A 204 -20.50 6.29 -13.40
CA GLY A 204 -20.78 5.03 -14.06
C GLY A 204 -19.53 4.18 -14.36
N GLU A 205 -19.72 2.87 -14.51
CA GLU A 205 -18.61 1.94 -14.80
C GLU A 205 -18.02 2.20 -16.20
N GLU A 206 -18.82 2.64 -17.14
CA GLU A 206 -18.40 2.94 -18.51
C GLU A 206 -17.35 4.05 -18.57
N PHE A 207 -17.43 5.04 -17.68
CA PHE A 207 -16.40 6.09 -17.53
C PHE A 207 -15.03 5.49 -17.26
N ALA A 208 -14.94 4.54 -16.34
CA ALA A 208 -13.68 3.89 -15.98
C ALA A 208 -13.20 2.89 -17.05
N LEU A 209 -14.12 2.19 -17.73
CA LEU A 209 -13.80 1.27 -18.83
C LEU A 209 -13.26 2.00 -20.06
N ASN A 210 -13.75 3.19 -20.37
CA ASN A 210 -13.25 3.99 -21.48
C ASN A 210 -11.82 4.52 -21.28
N ASP A 211 -11.32 4.52 -20.07
CA ASP A 211 -9.98 5.00 -19.70
C ASP A 211 -8.92 3.87 -19.65
N ILE A 212 -9.30 2.64 -19.92
CA ILE A 212 -8.41 1.47 -19.85
C ILE A 212 -8.30 0.75 -21.20
N ALA A 213 -7.24 -0.03 -21.38
CA ALA A 213 -7.02 -0.82 -22.60
C ALA A 213 -7.66 -2.22 -22.53
N LEU A 214 -8.03 -2.70 -21.35
CA LEU A 214 -8.70 -3.99 -21.15
C LEU A 214 -10.23 -3.79 -21.08
N ASN A 215 -10.97 -4.89 -21.23
CA ASN A 215 -12.44 -4.88 -21.19
C ASN A 215 -13.04 -5.04 -19.79
N GLU A 216 -12.19 -5.10 -18.77
CA GLU A 216 -12.62 -5.20 -17.36
C GLU A 216 -11.71 -4.38 -16.44
N LEU A 217 -12.29 -3.86 -15.36
CA LEU A 217 -11.54 -3.13 -14.34
C LEU A 217 -10.59 -4.07 -13.60
N THR A 218 -9.42 -3.53 -13.23
CA THR A 218 -8.48 -4.23 -12.35
C THR A 218 -9.18 -4.67 -11.06
N LYS A 219 -8.93 -5.89 -10.62
CA LYS A 219 -9.40 -6.43 -9.34
C LYS A 219 -8.26 -6.45 -8.32
N PRO A 220 -8.54 -6.40 -7.03
CA PRO A 220 -7.52 -6.56 -5.98
C PRO A 220 -6.62 -7.79 -6.18
N GLU A 221 -7.18 -8.88 -6.69
CA GLU A 221 -6.51 -10.16 -6.97
C GLU A 221 -5.49 -10.05 -8.11
N ASP A 222 -5.62 -9.07 -9.01
CA ASP A 222 -4.65 -8.83 -10.09
C ASP A 222 -3.38 -8.16 -9.57
N ILE A 223 -3.47 -7.45 -8.43
CA ILE A 223 -2.36 -6.74 -7.81
C ILE A 223 -1.56 -7.67 -6.87
N ALA A 224 -2.24 -8.50 -6.12
CA ALA A 224 -1.67 -9.32 -5.05
C ALA A 224 -0.52 -10.25 -5.51
N PRO A 225 -0.54 -10.90 -6.68
CA PRO A 225 0.54 -11.74 -7.15
C PRO A 225 1.86 -10.98 -7.35
N MET A 226 1.81 -9.76 -7.88
CA MET A 226 3.01 -8.93 -8.07
C MET A 226 3.61 -8.52 -6.73
N VAL A 227 2.79 -8.10 -5.76
CA VAL A 227 3.28 -7.78 -4.40
C VAL A 227 3.95 -9.01 -3.78
N THR A 228 3.38 -10.19 -3.94
CA THR A 228 3.93 -11.45 -3.45
C THR A 228 5.28 -11.77 -4.09
N LEU A 229 5.43 -11.58 -5.40
CA LEU A 229 6.71 -11.72 -6.10
C LEU A 229 7.76 -10.75 -5.56
N LEU A 230 7.40 -9.48 -5.34
CA LEU A 230 8.31 -8.46 -4.81
C LEU A 230 8.75 -8.76 -3.37
N CYS A 231 7.88 -9.35 -2.56
CA CYS A 231 8.22 -9.79 -1.20
C CYS A 231 9.09 -11.05 -1.17
N SER A 232 9.15 -11.86 -2.24
CA SER A 232 9.80 -13.17 -2.24
C SER A 232 11.32 -13.15 -2.35
N GLY A 233 11.90 -12.04 -2.83
CA GLY A 233 13.33 -11.92 -3.17
C GLY A 233 13.66 -12.30 -4.61
N LEU A 234 12.73 -12.89 -5.36
CA LEU A 234 12.95 -13.28 -6.76
C LEU A 234 13.06 -12.06 -7.70
N ALA A 235 12.58 -10.90 -7.26
CA ALA A 235 12.61 -9.65 -8.02
C ALA A 235 13.54 -8.59 -7.41
N ASP A 236 14.50 -8.94 -6.57
CA ASP A 236 15.35 -7.98 -5.85
C ASP A 236 16.11 -7.02 -6.78
N HIS A 237 16.49 -7.45 -7.97
CA HIS A 237 17.14 -6.59 -8.98
C HIS A 237 16.22 -5.54 -9.60
N ALA A 238 14.90 -5.63 -9.39
CA ALA A 238 13.94 -4.59 -9.75
C ALA A 238 13.76 -3.52 -8.65
N THR A 239 14.62 -3.49 -7.61
CA THR A 239 14.52 -2.49 -6.54
C THR A 239 14.53 -1.07 -7.11
N GLY A 240 13.62 -0.22 -6.66
CA GLY A 240 13.39 1.13 -7.18
C GLY A 240 12.39 1.21 -8.35
N ALA A 241 11.98 0.08 -8.92
CA ALA A 241 11.01 0.06 -10.00
C ALA A 241 9.62 0.52 -9.55
N SER A 242 8.92 1.17 -10.46
CA SER A 242 7.48 1.41 -10.43
C SER A 242 6.82 0.41 -11.38
N ILE A 243 5.86 -0.35 -10.89
CA ILE A 243 5.18 -1.39 -11.66
C ILE A 243 3.72 -0.99 -11.80
N ASP A 244 3.31 -0.72 -13.03
CA ASP A 244 1.94 -0.39 -13.36
C ASP A 244 1.07 -1.65 -13.37
N ILE A 245 -0.05 -1.60 -12.63
CA ILE A 245 -1.14 -2.58 -12.69
C ILE A 245 -2.42 -1.77 -12.84
N ASN A 246 -2.64 -1.25 -14.04
CA ASN A 246 -3.64 -0.24 -14.30
C ASN A 246 -4.46 -0.49 -15.57
N ALA A 247 -4.44 -1.72 -16.08
CA ALA A 247 -5.15 -2.13 -17.29
C ALA A 247 -4.82 -1.25 -18.51
N GLY A 248 -3.61 -0.69 -18.58
CA GLY A 248 -3.14 0.15 -19.67
C GLY A 248 -3.69 1.57 -19.71
N SER A 249 -4.29 2.06 -18.60
CA SER A 249 -4.80 3.42 -18.51
C SER A 249 -3.72 4.50 -18.42
N TYR A 250 -2.49 4.08 -18.15
CA TYR A 250 -1.29 4.90 -18.21
C TYR A 250 -0.07 4.01 -18.51
N VAL A 251 0.82 4.48 -19.36
CA VAL A 251 2.10 3.83 -19.68
C VAL A 251 3.21 4.88 -19.61
N HIS A 252 4.37 4.50 -19.07
CA HIS A 252 5.57 5.37 -18.97
C HIS A 252 6.29 5.42 -20.31
#